data_f1d7455e4720be74dbe61abb8368ac87
#
_entry.id   f1d7455e4720be74dbe61abb8368ac87
#
_cell.length_a   1.000
_cell.length_b   1.000
_cell.length_c   1.000
_cell.angle_alpha   90.00
_cell.angle_beta   90.00
_cell.angle_gamma   90.00
#
_symmetry.space_group_name_H-M   'P 1'
#
loop_
_entity.id
_entity.type
_entity.pdbx_description
1 polymer ?
#
loop_
_entity_poly.entity_id
_entity_poly.type
_entity_poly.pdbx_seq_one_letter_code
_entity_poly.pdbx_strand_id
1 'polypeptide(L)'
;MELIDYIIKILIDKKATDILLLDLRRLSPIADYFLIATANSIPHAQALCDEIELRIKHDLGLLPHHIEGYNPAQWILIDYIDVVVHIFLKEVR
;
A
#
# COMPACT_ATOMS: atom_id res chain seq x y z
N MET A 1 -7.76 12.13 -4.04
CA MET A 1 -6.57 12.50 -3.27
C MET A 1 -5.33 12.14 -4.05
N GLU A 2 -4.40 13.06 -4.16
CA GLU A 2 -3.18 12.86 -4.96
C GLU A 2 -2.35 11.65 -4.52
N LEU A 3 -2.18 11.45 -3.22
CA LEU A 3 -1.42 10.33 -2.69
C LEU A 3 -2.04 9.00 -3.11
N ILE A 4 -3.36 8.87 -3.01
CA ILE A 4 -4.08 7.64 -3.40
C ILE A 4 -3.87 7.35 -4.88
N ASP A 5 -4.07 8.34 -5.73
CA ASP A 5 -3.92 8.18 -7.18
C ASP A 5 -2.50 7.76 -7.54
N TYR A 6 -1.53 8.33 -6.87
CA TYR A 6 -0.12 8.00 -7.07
C TYR A 6 0.19 6.55 -6.70
N ILE A 7 -0.30 6.11 -5.52
CA ILE A 7 -0.07 4.74 -5.06
C ILE A 7 -0.76 3.74 -5.99
N ILE A 8 -2.00 4.00 -6.40
CA ILE A 8 -2.72 3.13 -7.33
C ILE A 8 -1.94 2.97 -8.63
N LYS A 9 -1.40 4.05 -9.16
CA LYS A 9 -0.60 4.00 -10.38
C LYS A 9 0.64 3.12 -10.21
N ILE A 10 1.33 3.24 -9.07
CA ILE A 10 2.49 2.41 -8.77
C ILE A 10 2.10 0.94 -8.70
N LEU A 11 1.00 0.63 -8.01
CA LEU A 11 0.50 -0.73 -7.88
C LEU A 11 0.19 -1.34 -9.25
N ILE A 12 -0.46 -0.59 -10.12
CA ILE A 12 -0.76 -1.03 -11.48
C ILE A 12 0.52 -1.25 -12.28
N ASP A 13 1.43 -0.29 -12.24
CA ASP A 13 2.71 -0.37 -12.98
C ASP A 13 3.52 -1.60 -12.57
N LYS A 14 3.45 -1.99 -11.31
CA LYS A 14 4.20 -3.13 -10.76
C LYS A 14 3.36 -4.40 -10.67
N LYS A 15 2.26 -4.48 -11.39
CA LYS A 15 1.48 -5.71 -11.60
C LYS A 15 0.76 -6.24 -10.36
N ALA A 16 0.44 -5.39 -9.39
CA ALA A 16 -0.45 -5.77 -8.31
C ALA A 16 -1.84 -6.06 -8.88
N THR A 17 -2.57 -6.95 -8.24
CA THR A 17 -3.93 -7.32 -8.68
C THR A 17 -4.95 -7.04 -7.57
N ASP A 18 -6.23 -7.13 -7.92
CA ASP A 18 -7.35 -6.98 -6.97
C ASP A 18 -7.21 -5.73 -6.09
N ILE A 19 -6.95 -4.59 -6.73
CA ILE A 19 -6.78 -3.31 -6.04
C ILE A 19 -8.15 -2.81 -5.60
N LEU A 20 -8.28 -2.53 -4.31
CA LEU A 20 -9.53 -2.07 -3.69
C LEU A 20 -9.26 -0.85 -2.82
N LEU A 21 -10.05 0.20 -3.03
CA LEU A 21 -10.00 1.40 -2.20
C LEU A 21 -11.23 1.42 -1.30
N LEU A 22 -11.02 1.51 0.01
CA LEU A 22 -12.08 1.64 1.01
C LEU A 22 -12.06 3.04 1.60
N ASP A 23 -13.21 3.73 1.51
CA ASP A 23 -13.40 5.05 2.13
C ASP A 23 -13.89 4.84 3.56
N LEU A 24 -13.06 5.22 4.52
CA LEU A 24 -13.31 5.02 5.95
C LEU A 24 -13.64 6.33 6.68
N ARG A 25 -13.77 7.44 5.96
CA ARG A 25 -13.89 8.77 6.58
C ARG A 25 -15.06 8.89 7.56
N ARG A 26 -16.12 8.10 7.35
CA ARG A 26 -17.30 8.10 8.24
C ARG A 26 -17.30 6.95 9.25
N LEU A 27 -16.35 6.02 9.13
CA LEU A 27 -16.36 4.77 9.89
C LEU A 27 -15.21 4.67 10.88
N SER A 28 -14.12 5.37 10.66
CA SER A 28 -12.92 5.23 11.48
C SER A 28 -12.27 6.59 11.76
N PRO A 29 -11.90 6.84 13.02
CA PRO A 29 -11.10 8.02 13.35
C PRO A 29 -9.60 7.82 13.10
N ILE A 30 -9.16 6.60 12.73
CA ILE A 30 -7.74 6.26 12.65
C ILE A 30 -7.17 6.56 11.27
N ALA A 31 -7.91 6.24 10.20
CA ALA A 31 -7.46 6.49 8.84
C ALA A 31 -8.65 6.86 7.96
N ASP A 32 -8.39 7.65 6.93
CA ASP A 32 -9.42 8.05 5.98
C ASP A 32 -9.67 6.98 4.93
N TYR A 33 -8.61 6.27 4.52
CA TYR A 33 -8.69 5.28 3.44
C TYR A 33 -7.82 4.06 3.72
N PHE A 34 -8.33 2.88 3.35
CA PHE A 34 -7.52 1.70 3.17
C PHE A 34 -7.39 1.42 1.68
N LEU A 35 -6.18 1.13 1.25
CA LEU A 35 -5.89 0.74 -0.12
C LEU A 35 -5.32 -0.67 -0.08
N ILE A 36 -6.04 -1.62 -0.66
CA ILE A 36 -5.72 -3.05 -0.57
C ILE A 36 -5.29 -3.55 -1.93
N ALA A 37 -4.22 -4.31 -1.99
CA ALA A 37 -3.72 -4.90 -3.22
C ALA A 37 -3.18 -6.31 -2.95
N THR A 38 -3.07 -7.10 -4.01
CA THR A 38 -2.60 -8.47 -3.96
C THR A 38 -1.28 -8.61 -4.71
N ALA A 39 -0.32 -9.28 -4.07
CA ALA A 39 0.96 -9.65 -4.66
C ALA A 39 0.99 -11.15 -4.98
N ASN A 40 1.72 -11.51 -6.03
CA ASN A 40 1.80 -12.90 -6.50
C ASN A 40 2.80 -13.75 -5.72
N SER A 41 3.77 -13.11 -5.08
CA SER A 41 4.87 -13.79 -4.38
C SER A 41 5.44 -12.89 -3.31
N ILE A 42 6.24 -13.46 -2.42
CA ILE A 42 6.93 -12.71 -1.38
C ILE A 42 7.82 -11.62 -1.99
N PRO A 43 8.70 -11.93 -2.96
CA PRO A 43 9.50 -10.88 -3.61
C PRO A 43 8.66 -9.80 -4.27
N HIS A 44 7.52 -10.16 -4.86
CA HIS A 44 6.62 -9.20 -5.49
C HIS A 44 6.02 -8.26 -4.44
N ALA A 45 5.57 -8.79 -3.31
CA ALA A 45 5.03 -7.97 -2.22
C ALA A 45 6.07 -6.98 -1.70
N GLN A 46 7.30 -7.44 -1.50
CA GLN A 46 8.40 -6.58 -1.05
C GLN A 46 8.77 -5.53 -2.10
N ALA A 47 8.77 -5.89 -3.37
CA ALA A 47 9.04 -4.96 -4.46
C ALA A 47 7.96 -3.88 -4.55
N LEU A 48 6.70 -4.23 -4.35
CA LEU A 48 5.61 -3.25 -4.31
C LEU A 48 5.82 -2.25 -3.18
N CYS A 49 6.16 -2.73 -2.00
CA CYS A 49 6.44 -1.89 -0.84
C CYS A 49 7.62 -0.95 -1.11
N ASP A 50 8.72 -1.49 -1.62
CA ASP A 50 9.92 -0.71 -1.91
C ASP A 50 9.64 0.39 -2.94
N GLU A 51 8.89 0.06 -3.99
CA GLU A 51 8.59 1.01 -5.06
C GLU A 51 7.68 2.13 -4.56
N ILE A 52 6.69 1.80 -3.73
CA ILE A 52 5.80 2.81 -3.13
C ILE A 52 6.62 3.77 -2.28
N GLU A 53 7.47 3.24 -1.38
CA GLU A 53 8.32 4.08 -0.54
C GLU A 53 9.21 5.01 -1.35
N LEU A 54 9.87 4.45 -2.35
CA LEU A 54 10.84 5.19 -3.16
C LEU A 54 10.17 6.30 -3.96
N ARG A 55 9.11 5.99 -4.69
CA ARG A 55 8.45 6.96 -5.55
C ARG A 55 7.71 8.04 -4.76
N ILE A 56 7.05 7.67 -3.68
CA ILE A 56 6.32 8.64 -2.86
C ILE A 56 7.30 9.60 -2.21
N LYS A 57 8.42 9.10 -1.72
CA LYS A 57 9.46 9.97 -1.16
C LYS A 57 10.01 10.91 -2.21
N HIS A 58 10.34 10.39 -3.38
CA HIS A 58 10.95 11.18 -4.46
C HIS A 58 9.97 12.22 -5.02
N ASP A 59 8.74 11.82 -5.31
CA ASP A 59 7.81 12.67 -6.05
C ASP A 59 6.95 13.54 -5.16
N LEU A 60 6.61 13.08 -3.95
CA LEU A 60 5.75 13.81 -3.02
C LEU A 60 6.45 14.25 -1.73
N GLY A 61 7.68 13.79 -1.52
CA GLY A 61 8.42 14.13 -0.32
C GLY A 61 7.86 13.55 0.97
N LEU A 62 7.07 12.48 0.88
CA LEU A 62 6.43 11.86 2.03
C LEU A 62 7.13 10.56 2.42
N LEU A 63 7.23 10.33 3.73
CA LEU A 63 7.70 9.07 4.30
C LEU A 63 6.53 8.40 5.01
N PRO A 64 6.44 7.06 4.97
CA PRO A 64 5.45 6.37 5.77
C PRO A 64 5.73 6.58 7.26
N HIS A 65 4.66 6.64 8.05
CA HIS A 65 4.76 6.71 9.51
C HIS A 65 5.41 5.44 10.04
N HIS A 66 5.00 4.28 9.52
CA HIS A 66 5.69 3.01 9.78
C HIS A 66 5.29 1.97 8.73
N ILE A 67 6.07 0.88 8.69
CA ILE A 67 5.83 -0.26 7.83
C ILE A 67 5.88 -1.51 8.70
N GLU A 68 4.91 -2.41 8.52
CA GLU A 68 4.85 -3.67 9.24
C GLU A 68 4.74 -4.84 8.27
N GLY A 69 5.30 -6.00 8.68
CA GLY A 69 5.15 -7.25 7.95
C GLY A 69 6.03 -7.40 6.73
N TYR A 70 7.02 -6.56 6.54
CA TYR A 70 7.86 -6.56 5.34
C TYR A 70 8.58 -7.90 5.13
N ASN A 71 9.20 -8.46 6.16
CA ASN A 71 10.01 -9.67 6.01
C ASN A 71 9.17 -10.92 5.75
N PRO A 72 8.10 -11.20 6.53
CA PRO A 72 7.21 -12.31 6.20
C PRO A 72 6.47 -12.11 4.89
N ALA A 73 6.13 -10.87 4.58
CA ALA A 73 5.51 -10.44 3.32
C ALA A 73 4.18 -11.13 2.99
N GLN A 74 3.51 -11.73 3.98
CA GLN A 74 2.17 -12.26 3.80
C GLN A 74 1.12 -11.17 3.86
N TRP A 75 1.40 -10.13 4.65
CA TRP A 75 0.57 -8.94 4.79
C TRP A 75 1.51 -7.80 5.16
N ILE A 76 1.82 -6.96 4.18
CA ILE A 76 2.63 -5.75 4.41
C ILE A 76 1.70 -4.56 4.58
N LEU A 77 1.90 -3.82 5.66
CA LEU A 77 1.15 -2.61 5.95
C LEU A 77 2.08 -1.41 5.80
N ILE A 78 1.66 -0.42 5.00
CA ILE A 78 2.40 0.84 4.83
C ILE A 78 1.48 1.96 5.30
N ASP A 79 1.82 2.57 6.42
CA ASP A 79 0.98 3.58 7.06
C ASP A 79 1.43 4.99 6.70
N TYR A 80 0.63 5.68 5.88
CA TYR A 80 0.82 7.10 5.57
C TYR A 80 -0.12 8.00 6.38
N ILE A 81 -0.67 7.51 7.48
CA ILE A 81 -1.59 8.19 8.40
C ILE A 81 -3.00 8.29 7.80
N ASP A 82 -3.22 9.15 6.81
CA ASP A 82 -4.55 9.28 6.18
C ASP A 82 -4.90 8.08 5.31
N VAL A 83 -3.88 7.47 4.72
CA VAL A 83 -4.00 6.30 3.85
C VAL A 83 -3.14 5.18 4.40
N VAL A 84 -3.73 4.01 4.59
CA VAL A 84 -3.00 2.82 4.98
C VAL A 84 -3.06 1.83 3.82
N VAL A 85 -1.89 1.47 3.29
CA VAL A 85 -1.77 0.51 2.19
C VAL A 85 -1.58 -0.88 2.77
N HIS A 86 -2.38 -1.83 2.29
CA HIS A 86 -2.30 -3.23 2.68
C HIS A 86 -1.97 -4.08 1.45
N ILE A 87 -0.83 -4.73 1.47
CA ILE A 87 -0.41 -5.63 0.40
C ILE A 87 -0.48 -7.05 0.95
N PHE A 88 -1.38 -7.85 0.39
CA PHE A 88 -1.56 -9.24 0.81
C PHE A 88 -0.95 -10.18 -0.22
N LEU A 89 -0.28 -11.21 0.27
CA LEU A 89 0.10 -12.32 -0.58
C LEU A 89 -1.18 -13.02 -1.07
N LYS A 90 -1.16 -13.46 -2.30
CA LYS A 90 -2.32 -14.05 -2.98
C LYS A 90 -2.98 -15.17 -2.15
N GLU A 91 -2.18 -16.03 -1.53
CA GLU A 91 -2.67 -17.16 -0.72
C GLU A 91 -3.32 -16.71 0.60
N VAL A 92 -3.03 -15.50 1.06
CA VAL A 92 -3.53 -14.96 2.32
C VAL A 92 -4.82 -14.16 2.14
N ARG A 93 -4.92 -13.48 1.01
CA ARG A 93 -6.10 -12.69 0.73
C ARG A 93 -7.29 -13.59 0.40
#